data_b6b7321132e0b7ae3883f7985bba6cfa
#
_entry.id   b6b7321132e0b7ae3883f7985bba6cfa
#
_cell.length_a   1.000
_cell.length_b   1.000
_cell.length_c   1.000
_cell.angle_alpha   90.00
_cell.angle_beta   90.00
_cell.angle_gamma   90.00
#
_symmetry.space_group_name_H-M   'P 1'
#
loop_
_entity.id
_entity.type
_entity.pdbx_description
1 polymer ?
#
loop_
_entity_poly.entity_id
_entity_poly.type
_entity_poly.pdbx_seq_one_letter_code
_entity_poly.pdbx_strand_id
1 'polypeptide(L)'
;KIETLGLTYFEISFAMAVYYFATKKVDYALVEVGLGGRLDATNVVDPVISVITNIGYDHKKFLGNTFEKIAFEKAGIIKQNVPVVIGEKRNLLKKIFLKIAKEKSASINFPKLYHNYKSDLIGPYQSKNISVALCVIKQLDLEINQKHINSGLLRIKQNTKLFGRWEIIKKNPLLIFDAAHNIDALKETLNSLKPGSKIVFGTLDKKDQIKCLEIFPKSMFYYFCPVNSPRTASVLKLCNKAKKIDLKYFCFESVESALKTAYKDSKKNENILVTGSTFLFENIIKLK
;
A
#
# COMPACT_ATOMS: atom_id res chain seq x y z
N LYS A 1 -8.24 29.72 -15.29
CA LYS A 1 -7.40 28.89 -16.22
C LYS A 1 -7.51 27.36 -15.93
N ILE A 2 -7.65 26.92 -14.68
CA ILE A 2 -7.76 25.47 -14.33
C ILE A 2 -9.09 24.90 -14.83
N GLU A 3 -10.20 25.60 -14.64
CA GLU A 3 -11.53 25.20 -15.09
C GLU A 3 -11.66 25.04 -16.61
N THR A 4 -10.90 25.83 -17.37
CA THR A 4 -10.90 25.79 -18.84
C THR A 4 -10.11 24.61 -19.43
N LEU A 5 -9.23 23.98 -18.64
CA LEU A 5 -8.38 22.89 -19.11
C LEU A 5 -8.97 21.49 -18.82
N GLY A 6 -10.07 21.40 -18.07
CA GLY A 6 -10.71 20.10 -17.72
C GLY A 6 -9.81 19.14 -16.94
N LEU A 7 -8.85 19.67 -16.15
CA LEU A 7 -7.90 18.85 -15.39
C LEU A 7 -8.58 18.09 -14.27
N THR A 8 -8.12 16.88 -14.04
CA THR A 8 -8.51 16.08 -12.87
C THR A 8 -7.89 16.64 -11.59
N TYR A 9 -8.48 16.35 -10.44
CA TYR A 9 -7.92 16.72 -9.14
C TYR A 9 -6.47 16.23 -8.95
N PHE A 10 -6.14 15.03 -9.46
CA PHE A 10 -4.80 14.47 -9.36
C PHE A 10 -3.79 15.27 -10.21
N GLU A 11 -4.15 15.62 -11.45
CA GLU A 11 -3.29 16.45 -12.33
C GLU A 11 -3.03 17.82 -11.74
N ILE A 12 -4.06 18.45 -11.15
CA ILE A 12 -3.90 19.74 -10.45
C ILE A 12 -2.95 19.60 -9.26
N SER A 13 -3.17 18.58 -8.42
CA SER A 13 -2.33 18.35 -7.23
C SER A 13 -0.88 18.07 -7.61
N PHE A 14 -0.66 17.30 -8.67
CA PHE A 14 0.68 17.03 -9.17
C PHE A 14 1.36 18.27 -9.73
N ALA A 15 0.66 19.08 -10.54
CA ALA A 15 1.19 20.34 -11.07
C ALA A 15 1.56 21.32 -9.93
N MET A 16 0.73 21.39 -8.88
CA MET A 16 1.04 22.19 -7.69
C MET A 16 2.29 21.69 -6.97
N ALA A 17 2.44 20.36 -6.83
CA ALA A 17 3.61 19.76 -6.19
C ALA A 17 4.90 20.07 -6.97
N VAL A 18 4.88 19.93 -8.30
CA VAL A 18 6.02 20.24 -9.17
C VAL A 18 6.40 21.71 -9.08
N TYR A 19 5.42 22.61 -9.14
CA TYR A 19 5.64 24.05 -8.97
C TYR A 19 6.27 24.37 -7.60
N TYR A 20 5.75 23.75 -6.54
CA TYR A 20 6.28 23.94 -5.19
C TYR A 20 7.72 23.43 -5.07
N PHE A 21 8.03 22.25 -5.58
CA PHE A 21 9.39 21.70 -5.54
C PHE A 21 10.38 22.56 -6.32
N ALA A 22 9.99 23.04 -7.50
CA ALA A 22 10.82 23.97 -8.28
C ALA A 22 11.07 25.29 -7.53
N THR A 23 10.04 25.85 -6.90
CA THR A 23 10.14 27.09 -6.10
C THR A 23 11.05 26.90 -4.88
N LYS A 24 10.95 25.74 -4.21
CA LYS A 24 11.77 25.38 -3.05
C LYS A 24 13.17 24.90 -3.40
N LYS A 25 13.44 24.66 -4.69
CA LYS A 25 14.74 24.13 -5.19
C LYS A 25 15.16 22.89 -4.41
N VAL A 26 14.25 21.94 -4.29
CA VAL A 26 14.56 20.66 -3.58
C VAL A 26 15.64 19.89 -4.31
N ASP A 27 16.56 19.27 -3.58
CA ASP A 27 17.63 18.43 -4.17
C ASP A 27 17.06 17.14 -4.77
N TYR A 28 16.05 16.55 -4.12
CA TYR A 28 15.38 15.34 -4.56
C TYR A 28 13.87 15.45 -4.37
N ALA A 29 13.12 14.98 -5.37
CA ALA A 29 11.67 14.81 -5.29
C ALA A 29 11.33 13.33 -5.41
N LEU A 30 10.61 12.78 -4.45
CA LEU A 30 10.04 11.44 -4.53
C LEU A 30 8.63 11.53 -5.11
N VAL A 31 8.46 11.06 -6.34
CA VAL A 31 7.19 11.12 -7.07
C VAL A 31 6.52 9.75 -7.10
N GLU A 32 5.38 9.63 -6.44
CA GLU A 32 4.56 8.41 -6.46
C GLU A 32 3.55 8.49 -7.62
N VAL A 33 3.54 7.44 -8.47
CA VAL A 33 2.58 7.28 -9.55
C VAL A 33 1.16 7.11 -8.98
N GLY A 34 0.19 7.85 -9.50
CA GLY A 34 -1.20 7.74 -9.04
C GLY A 34 -1.88 6.46 -9.52
N LEU A 35 -1.73 6.12 -10.82
CA LEU A 35 -2.38 4.96 -11.43
C LEU A 35 -1.56 4.40 -12.60
N GLY A 36 -1.18 3.14 -12.50
CA GLY A 36 -0.46 2.43 -13.57
C GLY A 36 0.97 2.93 -13.73
N GLY A 37 1.22 3.80 -14.68
CA GLY A 37 2.52 4.41 -14.95
C GLY A 37 2.57 5.06 -16.31
N ARG A 38 2.38 4.31 -17.40
CA ARG A 38 2.55 4.74 -18.79
C ARG A 38 1.76 6.01 -19.15
N LEU A 39 0.51 6.10 -18.71
CA LEU A 39 -0.41 7.22 -18.99
C LEU A 39 -0.71 8.06 -17.73
N ASP A 40 0.07 7.87 -16.67
CA ASP A 40 -0.10 8.64 -15.45
C ASP A 40 0.40 10.08 -15.62
N ALA A 41 -0.27 11.03 -14.98
CA ALA A 41 0.12 12.44 -15.03
C ALA A 41 1.56 12.68 -14.52
N THR A 42 2.04 11.85 -13.60
CA THR A 42 3.41 11.93 -13.08
C THR A 42 4.47 11.48 -14.08
N ASN A 43 4.08 10.80 -15.17
CA ASN A 43 5.04 10.24 -16.13
C ASN A 43 5.67 11.29 -17.07
N VAL A 44 5.39 12.55 -16.87
CA VAL A 44 6.03 13.68 -17.58
C VAL A 44 7.42 14.04 -17.01
N VAL A 45 7.75 13.53 -15.81
CA VAL A 45 9.06 13.82 -15.19
C VAL A 45 10.19 13.01 -15.85
N ASP A 46 11.40 13.58 -15.79
CA ASP A 46 12.65 12.89 -16.13
C ASP A 46 13.35 12.47 -14.81
N PRO A 47 13.18 11.21 -14.37
CA PRO A 47 13.69 10.78 -13.10
C PRO A 47 15.17 10.39 -13.18
N VAL A 48 15.90 10.51 -12.06
CA VAL A 48 17.26 9.95 -11.92
C VAL A 48 17.23 8.44 -11.75
N ILE A 49 16.09 7.89 -11.31
CA ILE A 49 15.86 6.45 -11.16
C ILE A 49 14.35 6.17 -11.15
N SER A 50 13.93 5.11 -11.83
CA SER A 50 12.55 4.61 -11.77
C SER A 50 12.44 3.39 -10.84
N VAL A 51 11.31 3.26 -10.13
CA VAL A 51 11.11 2.16 -9.19
C VAL A 51 9.74 1.53 -9.37
N ILE A 52 9.69 0.20 -9.54
CA ILE A 52 8.44 -0.58 -9.54
C ILE A 52 8.53 -1.56 -8.38
N THR A 53 7.75 -1.34 -7.33
CA THR A 53 7.84 -2.08 -6.06
C THR A 53 7.34 -3.51 -6.19
N ASN A 54 6.14 -3.68 -6.73
CA ASN A 54 5.52 -4.97 -7.01
C ASN A 54 4.38 -4.84 -8.02
N ILE A 55 3.88 -5.98 -8.50
CA ILE A 55 2.68 -6.05 -9.34
C ILE A 55 1.59 -6.79 -8.56
N GLY A 56 0.45 -6.13 -8.35
CA GLY A 56 -0.73 -6.68 -7.71
C GLY A 56 -1.99 -6.40 -8.50
N TYR A 57 -3.05 -7.12 -8.22
CA TYR A 57 -4.36 -6.84 -8.80
C TYR A 57 -5.00 -5.63 -8.12
N ASP A 58 -4.95 -4.50 -8.82
CA ASP A 58 -5.71 -3.30 -8.48
C ASP A 58 -6.13 -2.59 -9.77
N HIS A 59 -7.18 -1.79 -9.70
CA HIS A 59 -7.66 -0.98 -10.82
C HIS A 59 -7.83 -1.73 -12.15
N LYS A 60 -8.29 -2.99 -12.14
CA LYS A 60 -8.38 -3.89 -13.31
C LYS A 60 -9.13 -3.27 -14.49
N LYS A 61 -10.11 -2.38 -14.24
CA LYS A 61 -10.85 -1.68 -15.28
C LYS A 61 -9.95 -0.83 -16.18
N PHE A 62 -8.86 -0.29 -15.63
CA PHE A 62 -7.94 0.62 -16.34
C PHE A 62 -6.64 -0.08 -16.74
N LEU A 63 -6.08 -0.91 -15.87
CA LEU A 63 -4.76 -1.52 -16.06
C LEU A 63 -4.83 -2.91 -16.72
N GLY A 64 -6.05 -3.46 -16.86
CA GLY A 64 -6.25 -4.81 -17.38
C GLY A 64 -6.39 -5.87 -16.29
N ASN A 65 -6.75 -7.07 -16.72
CA ASN A 65 -7.15 -8.17 -15.84
C ASN A 65 -6.08 -9.27 -15.69
N THR A 66 -4.86 -9.04 -16.20
CA THR A 66 -3.72 -9.94 -16.04
C THR A 66 -2.52 -9.21 -15.45
N PHE A 67 -1.64 -9.96 -14.79
CA PHE A 67 -0.42 -9.37 -14.23
C PHE A 67 0.50 -8.80 -15.32
N GLU A 68 0.51 -9.40 -16.51
CA GLU A 68 1.32 -8.96 -17.65
C GLU A 68 0.86 -7.57 -18.12
N LYS A 69 -0.45 -7.35 -18.26
CA LYS A 69 -1.01 -6.04 -18.64
C LYS A 69 -0.69 -4.98 -17.60
N ILE A 70 -0.87 -5.29 -16.32
CA ILE A 70 -0.54 -4.38 -15.22
C ILE A 70 0.97 -4.07 -15.21
N ALA A 71 1.82 -5.09 -15.41
CA ALA A 71 3.27 -4.92 -15.49
C ALA A 71 3.67 -4.01 -16.67
N PHE A 72 3.04 -4.18 -17.83
CA PHE A 72 3.27 -3.34 -19.00
C PHE A 72 2.92 -1.86 -18.73
N GLU A 73 1.74 -1.59 -18.14
CA GLU A 73 1.34 -0.22 -17.79
C GLU A 73 2.30 0.41 -16.76
N LYS A 74 2.73 -0.35 -15.75
CA LYS A 74 3.70 0.14 -14.76
C LYS A 74 5.10 0.34 -15.37
N ALA A 75 5.51 -0.53 -16.27
CA ALA A 75 6.80 -0.41 -16.97
C ALA A 75 6.91 0.84 -17.85
N GLY A 76 5.80 1.51 -18.14
CA GLY A 76 5.80 2.79 -18.86
C GLY A 76 6.54 3.94 -18.18
N ILE A 77 6.94 3.79 -16.90
CA ILE A 77 7.80 4.75 -16.20
C ILE A 77 9.30 4.50 -16.44
N ILE A 78 9.67 3.42 -17.13
CA ILE A 78 11.07 3.16 -17.50
C ILE A 78 11.47 4.13 -18.61
N LYS A 79 12.46 4.96 -18.36
CA LYS A 79 12.91 6.02 -19.26
C LYS A 79 14.20 5.64 -19.95
N GLN A 80 14.48 6.32 -21.06
CA GLN A 80 15.68 6.12 -21.85
C GLN A 80 16.93 6.41 -21.02
N ASN A 81 17.87 5.46 -20.98
CA ASN A 81 19.15 5.55 -20.26
C ASN A 81 19.03 5.77 -18.73
N VAL A 82 17.83 5.64 -18.14
CA VAL A 82 17.61 5.83 -16.70
C VAL A 82 17.57 4.47 -16.00
N PRO A 83 18.32 4.28 -14.90
CA PRO A 83 18.29 3.04 -14.13
C PRO A 83 16.90 2.76 -13.57
N VAL A 84 16.53 1.47 -13.49
CA VAL A 84 15.28 1.03 -12.91
C VAL A 84 15.49 -0.07 -11.87
N VAL A 85 14.78 0.03 -10.74
CA VAL A 85 14.72 -1.00 -9.70
C VAL A 85 13.35 -1.68 -9.73
N ILE A 86 13.36 -3.02 -9.82
CA ILE A 86 12.15 -3.84 -9.92
C ILE A 86 12.06 -4.77 -8.72
N GLY A 87 11.16 -4.49 -7.78
CA GLY A 87 10.88 -5.33 -6.60
C GLY A 87 10.05 -6.58 -6.90
N GLU A 88 9.48 -6.68 -8.09
CA GLU A 88 8.71 -7.84 -8.55
C GLU A 88 9.61 -9.07 -8.74
N LYS A 89 9.17 -10.23 -8.20
CA LYS A 89 9.99 -11.45 -8.19
C LYS A 89 9.53 -12.54 -9.15
N ARG A 90 8.30 -12.47 -9.70
CA ARG A 90 7.76 -13.49 -10.60
C ARG A 90 8.53 -13.51 -11.92
N ASN A 91 9.07 -14.69 -12.29
CA ASN A 91 9.94 -14.84 -13.46
C ASN A 91 9.26 -14.42 -14.77
N LEU A 92 7.96 -14.68 -14.92
CA LEU A 92 7.19 -14.27 -16.09
C LEU A 92 7.20 -12.74 -16.25
N LEU A 93 6.97 -12.00 -15.16
CA LEU A 93 6.93 -10.54 -15.18
C LEU A 93 8.32 -9.93 -15.32
N LYS A 94 9.37 -10.57 -14.78
CA LYS A 94 10.76 -10.14 -15.00
C LYS A 94 11.12 -10.07 -16.47
N LYS A 95 10.66 -11.03 -17.30
CA LYS A 95 10.91 -11.01 -18.75
C LYS A 95 10.35 -9.78 -19.42
N ILE A 96 9.17 -9.29 -18.99
CA ILE A 96 8.56 -8.06 -19.52
C ILE A 96 9.44 -6.85 -19.18
N PHE A 97 9.85 -6.72 -17.92
CA PHE A 97 10.69 -5.61 -17.50
C PHE A 97 12.07 -5.62 -18.15
N LEU A 98 12.69 -6.78 -18.28
CA LEU A 98 13.97 -6.95 -18.98
C LEU A 98 13.88 -6.52 -20.45
N LYS A 99 12.80 -6.91 -21.14
CA LYS A 99 12.56 -6.51 -22.53
C LYS A 99 12.46 -4.99 -22.64
N ILE A 100 11.58 -4.36 -21.84
CA ILE A 100 11.34 -2.91 -21.90
C ILE A 100 12.59 -2.13 -21.49
N ALA A 101 13.31 -2.57 -20.45
CA ALA A 101 14.56 -1.94 -20.03
C ALA A 101 15.62 -2.00 -21.14
N LYS A 102 15.73 -3.13 -21.84
CA LYS A 102 16.63 -3.26 -23.01
C LYS A 102 16.26 -2.29 -24.14
N GLU A 103 14.97 -2.19 -24.47
CA GLU A 103 14.46 -1.25 -25.49
C GLU A 103 14.74 0.22 -25.11
N LYS A 104 14.83 0.53 -23.82
CA LYS A 104 15.13 1.86 -23.28
C LYS A 104 16.62 2.07 -22.93
N SER A 105 17.49 1.12 -23.22
CA SER A 105 18.90 1.16 -22.78
C SER A 105 19.04 1.46 -21.29
N ALA A 106 18.04 1.08 -20.48
CA ALA A 106 17.97 1.30 -19.04
C ALA A 106 18.65 0.16 -18.31
N SER A 107 19.56 0.46 -17.37
CA SER A 107 20.10 -0.55 -16.46
C SER A 107 19.00 -1.02 -15.51
N ILE A 108 18.82 -2.35 -15.36
CA ILE A 108 17.77 -2.93 -14.54
C ILE A 108 18.36 -3.66 -13.34
N ASN A 109 17.82 -3.38 -12.16
CA ASN A 109 18.28 -3.94 -10.90
C ASN A 109 17.12 -4.63 -10.16
N PHE A 110 17.39 -5.84 -9.66
CA PHE A 110 16.47 -6.61 -8.83
C PHE A 110 17.01 -6.69 -7.40
N PRO A 111 16.28 -6.20 -6.38
CA PRO A 111 16.78 -6.17 -5.02
C PRO A 111 16.98 -7.58 -4.45
N LYS A 112 18.08 -7.78 -3.76
CA LYS A 112 18.27 -8.92 -2.86
C LYS A 112 17.41 -8.70 -1.62
N LEU A 113 16.81 -9.76 -1.06
CA LEU A 113 16.03 -9.65 0.16
C LEU A 113 16.96 -9.51 1.36
N TYR A 114 16.78 -8.45 2.13
CA TYR A 114 17.50 -8.21 3.38
C TYR A 114 16.56 -8.37 4.57
N HIS A 115 16.95 -9.19 5.55
CA HIS A 115 16.17 -9.45 6.77
C HIS A 115 16.76 -8.77 8.01
N ASN A 116 17.99 -8.28 7.94
CA ASN A 116 18.76 -7.87 9.12
C ASN A 116 18.68 -6.36 9.43
N TYR A 117 17.88 -5.61 8.69
CA TYR A 117 17.68 -4.19 8.96
C TYR A 117 16.57 -3.97 9.95
N LYS A 118 16.85 -3.21 11.02
CA LYS A 118 15.83 -2.73 11.96
C LYS A 118 15.15 -1.48 11.38
N SER A 119 13.86 -1.38 11.58
CA SER A 119 13.05 -0.23 11.15
C SER A 119 11.99 0.08 12.19
N ASP A 120 11.54 1.33 12.26
CA ASP A 120 10.36 1.72 13.03
C ASP A 120 9.05 1.35 12.32
N LEU A 121 9.12 0.94 11.03
CA LEU A 121 8.03 0.29 10.31
C LEU A 121 8.17 -1.24 10.45
N ILE A 122 7.27 -1.82 11.23
CA ILE A 122 7.34 -3.23 11.65
C ILE A 122 6.38 -4.18 10.91
N GLY A 123 5.70 -3.70 9.87
CA GLY A 123 4.78 -4.51 9.07
C GLY A 123 5.48 -5.70 8.39
N PRO A 124 4.76 -6.83 8.18
CA PRO A 124 5.34 -8.07 7.65
C PRO A 124 5.94 -7.92 6.24
N TYR A 125 5.49 -6.93 5.49
CA TYR A 125 5.94 -6.62 4.14
C TYR A 125 7.14 -5.66 4.10
N GLN A 126 7.60 -5.12 5.23
CA GLN A 126 8.61 -4.05 5.24
C GLN A 126 10.00 -4.52 4.84
N SER A 127 10.37 -5.77 5.08
CA SER A 127 11.65 -6.31 4.60
C SER A 127 11.79 -6.23 3.07
N LYS A 128 10.68 -6.42 2.34
CA LYS A 128 10.65 -6.27 0.88
C LYS A 128 10.80 -4.80 0.48
N ASN A 129 10.07 -3.89 1.14
CA ASN A 129 10.15 -2.45 0.87
C ASN A 129 11.53 -1.89 1.18
N ILE A 130 12.12 -2.27 2.32
CA ILE A 130 13.49 -1.91 2.69
C ILE A 130 14.48 -2.40 1.64
N SER A 131 14.32 -3.63 1.17
CA SER A 131 15.21 -4.19 0.14
C SER A 131 15.16 -3.41 -1.17
N VAL A 132 13.98 -2.95 -1.58
CA VAL A 132 13.81 -2.06 -2.75
C VAL A 132 14.50 -0.72 -2.48
N ALA A 133 14.25 -0.09 -1.34
CA ALA A 133 14.85 1.20 -0.99
C ALA A 133 16.38 1.14 -0.94
N LEU A 134 16.96 0.08 -0.35
CA LEU A 134 18.40 -0.13 -0.32
C LEU A 134 18.99 -0.35 -1.72
N CYS A 135 18.27 -1.03 -2.60
CA CYS A 135 18.67 -1.20 -3.99
C CYS A 135 18.67 0.15 -4.73
N VAL A 136 17.68 1.00 -4.49
CA VAL A 136 17.60 2.36 -5.04
C VAL A 136 18.78 3.21 -4.56
N ILE A 137 19.02 3.27 -3.25
CA ILE A 137 20.13 4.06 -2.66
C ILE A 137 21.47 3.70 -3.28
N LYS A 138 21.71 2.42 -3.58
CA LYS A 138 22.95 1.96 -4.21
C LYS A 138 23.11 2.40 -5.67
N GLN A 139 22.03 2.83 -6.34
CA GLN A 139 22.09 3.33 -7.71
C GLN A 139 22.20 4.87 -7.78
N LEU A 140 21.98 5.55 -6.66
CA LEU A 140 22.13 6.99 -6.56
C LEU A 140 23.58 7.33 -6.21
N ASP A 141 24.13 8.33 -6.88
CA ASP A 141 25.46 8.87 -6.57
C ASP A 141 25.38 9.79 -5.34
N LEU A 142 25.28 9.15 -4.17
CA LEU A 142 25.12 9.81 -2.88
C LEU A 142 26.12 9.26 -1.86
N GLU A 143 26.75 10.13 -1.10
CA GLU A 143 27.62 9.75 0.02
C GLU A 143 26.80 9.21 1.22
N ILE A 144 26.16 8.07 1.04
CA ILE A 144 25.34 7.41 2.06
C ILE A 144 26.08 6.21 2.63
N ASN A 145 26.46 6.30 3.90
CA ASN A 145 27.07 5.20 4.63
C ASN A 145 26.05 4.37 5.43
N GLN A 146 26.48 3.25 6.00
CA GLN A 146 25.63 2.35 6.77
C GLN A 146 24.97 3.01 8.00
N LYS A 147 25.63 4.00 8.63
CA LYS A 147 25.04 4.73 9.77
C LYS A 147 23.86 5.58 9.32
N HIS A 148 23.96 6.25 8.16
CA HIS A 148 22.86 7.01 7.56
C HIS A 148 21.68 6.12 7.25
N ILE A 149 21.88 4.95 6.64
CA ILE A 149 20.85 3.96 6.34
C ILE A 149 20.13 3.52 7.61
N ASN A 150 20.89 3.07 8.62
CA ASN A 150 20.33 2.59 9.87
C ASN A 150 19.55 3.68 10.61
N SER A 151 20.06 4.90 10.66
CA SER A 151 19.39 6.04 11.28
C SER A 151 18.09 6.41 10.54
N GLY A 152 18.13 6.43 9.20
CA GLY A 152 16.96 6.70 8.36
C GLY A 152 15.86 5.67 8.57
N LEU A 153 16.18 4.39 8.57
CA LEU A 153 15.20 3.30 8.76
C LEU A 153 14.56 3.31 10.17
N LEU A 154 15.31 3.73 11.20
CA LEU A 154 14.78 3.82 12.57
C LEU A 154 13.95 5.08 12.84
N ARG A 155 13.93 6.04 11.91
CA ARG A 155 13.24 7.32 12.05
C ARG A 155 12.27 7.63 10.91
N ILE A 156 11.78 6.62 10.20
CA ILE A 156 10.87 6.82 9.07
C ILE A 156 9.62 7.58 9.52
N LYS A 157 8.96 7.11 10.59
CA LYS A 157 7.76 7.77 11.13
C LYS A 157 8.02 9.19 11.62
N GLN A 158 9.16 9.42 12.26
CA GLN A 158 9.54 10.77 12.72
C GLN A 158 9.76 11.71 11.54
N ASN A 159 10.49 11.28 10.51
CA ASN A 159 10.87 12.10 9.37
C ASN A 159 9.72 12.35 8.41
N THR A 160 8.85 11.36 8.18
CA THR A 160 7.83 11.40 7.12
C THR A 160 6.41 11.56 7.63
N LYS A 161 6.17 11.39 8.95
CA LYS A 161 4.84 11.32 9.57
C LYS A 161 3.96 10.22 8.98
N LEU A 162 4.57 9.21 8.34
CA LEU A 162 3.86 8.07 7.77
C LEU A 162 3.07 7.33 8.84
N PHE A 163 1.79 7.09 8.57
CA PHE A 163 0.85 6.40 9.44
C PHE A 163 0.05 5.35 8.67
N GLY A 164 -0.49 4.35 9.40
CA GLY A 164 -1.38 3.33 8.80
C GLY A 164 -0.66 2.23 8.04
N ARG A 165 0.58 1.95 8.39
CA ARG A 165 1.35 0.79 7.89
C ARG A 165 1.76 -0.07 9.08
N TRP A 166 0.90 -1.05 9.44
CA TRP A 166 1.07 -1.90 10.63
C TRP A 166 1.28 -1.07 11.90
N GLU A 167 0.42 -0.09 12.09
CA GLU A 167 0.53 0.86 13.21
C GLU A 167 0.02 0.24 14.50
N ILE A 168 0.88 0.10 15.51
CA ILE A 168 0.46 -0.34 16.84
C ILE A 168 -0.18 0.84 17.56
N ILE A 169 -1.48 0.73 17.84
CA ILE A 169 -2.28 1.75 18.53
C ILE A 169 -2.29 1.47 20.03
N LYS A 170 -2.48 0.20 20.41
CA LYS A 170 -2.48 -0.26 21.82
C LYS A 170 -1.80 -1.62 21.94
N LYS A 171 -1.26 -1.94 23.12
CA LYS A 171 -0.48 -3.17 23.32
C LYS A 171 -1.27 -4.30 24.01
N ASN A 172 -2.31 -4.02 24.78
CA ASN A 172 -3.06 -5.00 25.56
C ASN A 172 -4.57 -4.74 25.53
N PRO A 173 -5.37 -5.47 24.73
CA PRO A 173 -4.95 -6.34 23.65
C PRO A 173 -4.19 -5.58 22.57
N LEU A 174 -3.42 -6.29 21.72
CA LEU A 174 -2.66 -5.66 20.66
C LEU A 174 -3.63 -5.15 19.57
N LEU A 175 -3.78 -3.82 19.48
CA LEU A 175 -4.56 -3.16 18.44
C LEU A 175 -3.61 -2.63 17.36
N ILE A 176 -3.82 -3.12 16.13
CA ILE A 176 -3.06 -2.74 14.95
C ILE A 176 -3.99 -2.04 13.97
N PHE A 177 -3.53 -0.96 13.35
CA PHE A 177 -4.16 -0.38 12.18
C PHE A 177 -3.27 -0.56 10.95
N ASP A 178 -3.83 -1.09 9.87
CA ASP A 178 -3.17 -1.20 8.56
C ASP A 178 -4.14 -0.83 7.45
N ALA A 179 -3.76 0.11 6.60
CA ALA A 179 -4.59 0.63 5.52
C ALA A 179 -4.67 -0.30 4.29
N ALA A 180 -4.34 -1.58 4.43
CA ALA A 180 -4.50 -2.59 3.37
C ALA A 180 -5.96 -2.63 2.88
N HIS A 181 -6.15 -2.55 1.56
CA HIS A 181 -7.49 -2.48 0.96
C HIS A 181 -7.60 -3.22 -0.38
N ASN A 182 -6.55 -3.84 -0.84
CA ASN A 182 -6.55 -4.72 -2.01
C ASN A 182 -6.18 -6.16 -1.61
N ILE A 183 -6.43 -7.11 -2.50
CA ILE A 183 -6.30 -8.54 -2.23
C ILE A 183 -4.89 -8.91 -1.76
N ASP A 184 -3.84 -8.39 -2.43
CA ASP A 184 -2.46 -8.77 -2.13
C ASP A 184 -2.02 -8.22 -0.76
N ALA A 185 -2.32 -6.95 -0.47
CA ALA A 185 -2.02 -6.34 0.81
C ALA A 185 -2.80 -7.01 1.96
N LEU A 186 -4.11 -7.24 1.80
CA LEU A 186 -4.93 -7.91 2.80
C LEU A 186 -4.44 -9.34 3.07
N LYS A 187 -4.08 -10.10 2.03
CA LYS A 187 -3.55 -11.45 2.17
C LYS A 187 -2.27 -11.45 3.01
N GLU A 188 -1.34 -10.55 2.74
CA GLU A 188 -0.08 -10.46 3.47
C GLU A 188 -0.30 -10.03 4.93
N THR A 189 -1.17 -9.05 5.15
CA THR A 189 -1.53 -8.54 6.48
C THR A 189 -2.25 -9.60 7.32
N LEU A 190 -3.28 -10.26 6.77
CA LEU A 190 -4.06 -11.27 7.48
C LEU A 190 -3.25 -12.51 7.82
N ASN A 191 -2.40 -12.99 6.90
CA ASN A 191 -1.56 -14.16 7.11
C ASN A 191 -0.48 -13.96 8.19
N SER A 192 -0.22 -12.72 8.59
CA SER A 192 0.72 -12.39 9.67
C SER A 192 0.10 -12.47 11.06
N LEU A 193 -1.21 -12.64 11.14
CA LEU A 193 -1.95 -12.71 12.39
C LEU A 193 -2.12 -14.17 12.85
N LYS A 194 -2.25 -14.34 14.16
CA LYS A 194 -2.56 -15.63 14.78
C LYS A 194 -4.03 -16.01 14.56
N PRO A 195 -4.36 -17.30 14.46
CA PRO A 195 -5.74 -17.79 14.53
C PRO A 195 -6.47 -17.20 15.76
N GLY A 196 -7.76 -16.90 15.61
CA GLY A 196 -8.55 -16.26 16.67
C GLY A 196 -8.47 -14.74 16.73
N SER A 197 -7.60 -14.10 15.92
CA SER A 197 -7.54 -12.63 15.83
C SER A 197 -8.88 -12.02 15.43
N LYS A 198 -9.15 -10.82 15.94
CA LYS A 198 -10.36 -10.04 15.66
C LYS A 198 -10.05 -9.01 14.55
N ILE A 199 -10.86 -8.99 13.50
CA ILE A 199 -10.63 -8.13 12.34
C ILE A 199 -11.80 -7.15 12.21
N VAL A 200 -11.58 -5.89 12.55
CA VAL A 200 -12.51 -4.80 12.25
C VAL A 200 -12.28 -4.37 10.81
N PHE A 201 -13.26 -4.62 9.97
CA PHE A 201 -13.12 -4.44 8.52
C PHE A 201 -14.21 -3.53 7.96
N GLY A 202 -13.77 -2.44 7.33
CA GLY A 202 -14.60 -1.53 6.57
C GLY A 202 -13.96 -1.20 5.22
N THR A 203 -14.76 -1.13 4.16
CA THR A 203 -14.24 -0.91 2.81
C THR A 203 -15.20 -0.08 1.94
N LEU A 204 -14.75 0.33 0.75
CA LEU A 204 -15.59 1.02 -0.23
C LEU A 204 -16.42 0.04 -1.05
N ASP A 205 -17.59 0.50 -1.58
CA ASP A 205 -18.48 -0.31 -2.42
C ASP A 205 -17.92 -0.48 -3.85
N LYS A 206 -16.79 -1.20 -3.93
CA LYS A 206 -16.18 -1.64 -5.18
C LYS A 206 -16.25 -3.16 -5.26
N LYS A 207 -16.64 -3.70 -6.42
CA LYS A 207 -16.77 -5.14 -6.65
C LYS A 207 -15.53 -5.93 -6.23
N ASP A 208 -14.34 -5.46 -6.56
CA ASP A 208 -13.09 -6.13 -6.23
C ASP A 208 -12.77 -6.05 -4.73
N GLN A 209 -13.18 -4.99 -4.03
CA GLN A 209 -12.97 -4.86 -2.59
C GLN A 209 -13.91 -5.77 -1.77
N ILE A 210 -15.15 -5.97 -2.22
CA ILE A 210 -16.05 -6.95 -1.58
C ILE A 210 -15.58 -8.38 -1.88
N LYS A 211 -15.06 -8.60 -3.09
CA LYS A 211 -14.52 -9.91 -3.50
C LYS A 211 -13.30 -10.33 -2.67
N CYS A 212 -12.55 -9.39 -2.10
CA CYS A 212 -11.40 -9.74 -1.26
C CYS A 212 -11.74 -10.57 -0.01
N LEU A 213 -13.02 -10.64 0.41
CA LEU A 213 -13.43 -11.54 1.49
C LEU A 213 -13.12 -13.01 1.19
N GLU A 214 -13.00 -13.38 -0.09
CA GLU A 214 -12.70 -14.76 -0.51
C GLU A 214 -11.33 -15.26 -0.04
N ILE A 215 -10.40 -14.34 0.27
CA ILE A 215 -9.08 -14.71 0.81
C ILE A 215 -9.02 -14.65 2.34
N PHE A 216 -10.15 -14.37 3.02
CA PHE A 216 -10.16 -14.19 4.47
C PHE A 216 -10.07 -15.54 5.20
N PRO A 217 -9.11 -15.71 6.15
CA PRO A 217 -8.95 -16.92 6.92
C PRO A 217 -10.19 -17.25 7.78
N LYS A 218 -10.73 -18.46 7.68
CA LYS A 218 -11.87 -18.92 8.50
C LYS A 218 -11.57 -19.04 10.00
N SER A 219 -10.30 -19.03 10.36
CA SER A 219 -9.84 -19.11 11.75
C SER A 219 -9.92 -17.80 12.52
N MET A 220 -10.36 -16.70 11.88
CA MET A 220 -10.47 -15.37 12.46
C MET A 220 -11.92 -14.96 12.68
N PHE A 221 -12.16 -13.88 13.43
CA PHE A 221 -13.46 -13.28 13.66
C PHE A 221 -13.53 -11.89 13.00
N TYR A 222 -14.59 -11.62 12.23
CA TYR A 222 -14.74 -10.41 11.43
C TYR A 222 -15.83 -9.52 11.98
N TYR A 223 -15.52 -8.25 12.18
CA TYR A 223 -16.41 -7.20 12.68
C TYR A 223 -16.60 -6.19 11.55
N PHE A 224 -17.63 -6.39 10.73
CA PHE A 224 -17.89 -5.55 9.57
C PHE A 224 -18.56 -4.24 9.97
N CYS A 225 -18.02 -3.13 9.49
CA CYS A 225 -18.52 -1.79 9.76
C CYS A 225 -18.44 -0.90 8.52
N PRO A 226 -19.21 0.21 8.47
CA PRO A 226 -19.07 1.20 7.41
C PRO A 226 -17.75 1.96 7.57
N VAL A 227 -17.33 2.67 6.52
CA VAL A 227 -16.24 3.66 6.57
C VAL A 227 -16.83 5.06 6.41
N ASN A 228 -16.15 6.09 6.93
CA ASN A 228 -16.57 7.48 6.78
C ASN A 228 -16.39 7.97 5.34
N SER A 229 -17.28 7.52 4.45
CA SER A 229 -17.28 7.88 3.03
C SER A 229 -18.66 7.65 2.42
N PRO A 230 -19.16 8.53 1.53
CA PRO A 230 -20.40 8.30 0.77
C PRO A 230 -20.29 7.04 -0.13
N ARG A 231 -19.09 6.55 -0.39
CA ARG A 231 -18.82 5.34 -1.17
C ARG A 231 -18.59 4.11 -0.28
N THR A 232 -19.01 4.15 0.99
CA THR A 232 -18.86 3.00 1.91
C THR A 232 -19.58 1.77 1.38
N ALA A 233 -19.00 0.58 1.53
CA ALA A 233 -19.69 -0.66 1.25
C ALA A 233 -20.84 -0.85 2.25
N SER A 234 -21.99 -1.32 1.75
CA SER A 234 -23.08 -1.72 2.63
C SER A 234 -22.62 -2.88 3.53
N VAL A 235 -22.76 -2.70 4.84
CA VAL A 235 -22.44 -3.73 5.82
C VAL A 235 -23.24 -5.01 5.53
N LEU A 236 -24.50 -4.88 5.12
CA LEU A 236 -25.33 -6.00 4.74
C LEU A 236 -24.75 -6.80 3.56
N LYS A 237 -24.18 -6.12 2.55
CA LYS A 237 -23.48 -6.80 1.44
C LYS A 237 -22.28 -7.61 1.93
N LEU A 238 -21.47 -7.04 2.86
CA LEU A 238 -20.31 -7.73 3.45
C LEU A 238 -20.76 -8.95 4.26
N CYS A 239 -21.76 -8.81 5.10
CA CYS A 239 -22.32 -9.88 5.93
C CYS A 239 -22.92 -11.01 5.08
N ASN A 240 -23.69 -10.67 4.03
CA ASN A 240 -24.24 -11.66 3.10
C ASN A 240 -23.15 -12.43 2.34
N LYS A 241 -22.07 -11.75 1.93
CA LYS A 241 -20.93 -12.41 1.31
C LYS A 241 -20.20 -13.33 2.32
N ALA A 242 -19.95 -12.85 3.53
CA ALA A 242 -19.30 -13.61 4.60
C ALA A 242 -20.09 -14.89 4.94
N LYS A 243 -21.42 -14.80 5.03
CA LYS A 243 -22.31 -15.96 5.23
C LYS A 243 -22.14 -17.01 4.13
N LYS A 244 -22.09 -16.58 2.86
CA LYS A 244 -21.96 -17.49 1.70
C LYS A 244 -20.64 -18.26 1.68
N ILE A 245 -19.59 -17.74 2.31
CA ILE A 245 -18.25 -18.32 2.33
C ILE A 245 -17.87 -18.85 3.73
N ASP A 246 -18.83 -18.93 4.64
CA ASP A 246 -18.70 -19.51 5.96
C ASP A 246 -17.59 -18.85 6.82
N LEU A 247 -17.58 -17.51 6.88
CA LEU A 247 -16.76 -16.73 7.82
C LEU A 247 -17.48 -16.55 9.16
N LYS A 248 -16.73 -16.46 10.24
CA LYS A 248 -17.23 -16.03 11.57
C LYS A 248 -17.32 -14.51 11.61
N TYR A 249 -18.53 -13.95 11.59
CA TYR A 249 -18.69 -12.51 11.45
C TYR A 249 -19.78 -11.91 12.33
N PHE A 250 -19.67 -10.60 12.54
CA PHE A 250 -20.64 -9.72 13.18
C PHE A 250 -20.79 -8.45 12.36
N CYS A 251 -21.97 -7.84 12.39
CA CYS A 251 -22.32 -6.66 11.60
C CYS A 251 -22.58 -5.47 12.52
N PHE A 252 -22.00 -4.31 12.22
CA PHE A 252 -22.08 -3.11 13.06
C PHE A 252 -22.44 -1.89 12.22
N GLU A 253 -23.13 -0.93 12.87
CA GLU A 253 -23.54 0.33 12.25
C GLU A 253 -22.44 1.40 12.29
N SER A 254 -21.41 1.21 13.11
CA SER A 254 -20.28 2.13 13.22
C SER A 254 -18.96 1.42 13.50
N VAL A 255 -17.84 2.10 13.20
CA VAL A 255 -16.48 1.62 13.50
C VAL A 255 -16.31 1.52 15.01
N GLU A 256 -16.86 2.48 15.78
CA GLU A 256 -16.77 2.54 17.23
C GLU A 256 -17.43 1.33 17.89
N SER A 257 -18.64 0.96 17.44
CA SER A 257 -19.37 -0.21 17.98
C SER A 257 -18.66 -1.52 17.65
N ALA A 258 -18.11 -1.64 16.41
CA ALA A 258 -17.31 -2.78 16.00
C ALA A 258 -16.03 -2.92 16.85
N LEU A 259 -15.30 -1.82 17.06
CA LEU A 259 -14.11 -1.79 17.90
C LEU A 259 -14.40 -2.14 19.35
N LYS A 260 -15.44 -1.52 19.94
CA LYS A 260 -15.85 -1.78 21.34
C LYS A 260 -16.15 -3.26 21.54
N THR A 261 -16.86 -3.87 20.60
CA THR A 261 -17.19 -5.30 20.66
C THR A 261 -15.95 -6.17 20.44
N ALA A 262 -15.13 -5.87 19.45
CA ALA A 262 -13.87 -6.58 19.22
C ALA A 262 -12.95 -6.55 20.47
N TYR A 263 -12.91 -5.41 21.19
CA TYR A 263 -12.18 -5.31 22.44
C TYR A 263 -12.78 -6.20 23.54
N LYS A 264 -14.10 -6.18 23.71
CA LYS A 264 -14.80 -7.00 24.70
C LYS A 264 -14.56 -8.49 24.47
N ASP A 265 -14.55 -8.89 23.20
CA ASP A 265 -14.39 -10.30 22.79
C ASP A 265 -12.92 -10.75 22.77
N SER A 266 -11.98 -9.82 23.00
CA SER A 266 -10.54 -10.12 22.94
C SER A 266 -9.94 -10.41 24.30
N LYS A 267 -9.11 -11.46 24.38
CA LYS A 267 -8.22 -11.70 25.51
C LYS A 267 -6.95 -10.83 25.40
N LYS A 268 -6.24 -10.64 26.52
CA LYS A 268 -5.02 -9.82 26.58
C LYS A 268 -3.96 -10.18 25.51
N ASN A 269 -3.87 -11.45 25.15
CA ASN A 269 -2.86 -11.96 24.20
C ASN A 269 -3.37 -12.09 22.76
N GLU A 270 -4.59 -11.64 22.46
CA GLU A 270 -5.16 -11.67 21.12
C GLU A 270 -4.92 -10.36 20.38
N ASN A 271 -4.93 -10.45 19.07
CA ASN A 271 -4.71 -9.30 18.19
C ASN A 271 -6.04 -8.78 17.66
N ILE A 272 -6.18 -7.47 17.64
CA ILE A 272 -7.24 -6.77 16.91
C ILE A 272 -6.58 -6.03 15.77
N LEU A 273 -7.00 -6.32 14.54
CA LEU A 273 -6.59 -5.58 13.34
C LEU A 273 -7.75 -4.74 12.83
N VAL A 274 -7.51 -3.47 12.57
CA VAL A 274 -8.42 -2.58 11.84
C VAL A 274 -7.86 -2.38 10.43
N THR A 275 -8.64 -2.72 9.40
CA THR A 275 -8.15 -2.71 8.01
C THR A 275 -9.29 -2.61 6.99
N GLY A 276 -8.94 -2.50 5.70
CA GLY A 276 -9.87 -2.49 4.57
C GLY A 276 -10.04 -1.14 3.89
N SER A 277 -9.68 -0.04 4.56
CA SER A 277 -9.72 1.30 3.96
C SER A 277 -8.86 2.31 4.74
N THR A 278 -8.30 3.28 4.01
CA THR A 278 -7.69 4.48 4.60
C THR A 278 -8.72 5.37 5.33
N PHE A 279 -10.00 5.30 4.99
CA PHE A 279 -11.07 6.06 5.64
C PHE A 279 -11.35 5.65 7.09
N LEU A 280 -10.78 4.55 7.56
CA LEU A 280 -10.83 4.15 8.97
C LEU A 280 -9.85 4.96 9.85
N PHE A 281 -8.93 5.71 9.23
CA PHE A 281 -7.89 6.49 9.91
C PHE A 281 -8.46 7.44 10.97
N GLU A 282 -9.50 8.21 10.65
CA GLU A 282 -10.09 9.19 11.56
C GLU A 282 -10.60 8.57 12.86
N ASN A 283 -11.19 7.36 12.79
CA ASN A 283 -11.68 6.65 13.96
C ASN A 283 -10.54 6.11 14.81
N ILE A 284 -9.39 5.78 14.20
CA ILE A 284 -8.25 5.19 14.88
C ILE A 284 -7.35 6.24 15.51
N ILE A 285 -7.14 7.39 14.85
CA ILE A 285 -6.26 8.44 15.40
C ILE A 285 -6.81 9.01 16.72
N LYS A 286 -8.13 9.01 16.91
CA LYS A 286 -8.79 9.42 18.15
C LYS A 286 -8.52 8.47 19.34
N LEU A 287 -7.98 7.27 19.07
CA LEU A 287 -7.65 6.26 20.08
C LEU A 287 -6.16 6.30 20.47
N LYS A 288 -5.32 7.01 19.73
CA LYS A 288 -3.89 7.18 19.96
C LYS A 288 -3.63 8.31 20.93
#